data_0eb444c491cec92a0b01dba107961fa2
#
_entry.id   0eb444c491cec92a0b01dba107961fa2
#
_cell.length_a   1.000
_cell.length_b   1.000
_cell.length_c   1.000
_cell.angle_alpha   90.00
_cell.angle_beta   90.00
_cell.angle_gamma   90.00
#
_symmetry.space_group_name_H-M   'P 1'
#
loop_
_entity.id
_entity.type
_entity.pdbx_description
1 polymer ?
#
loop_
_entity_poly.entity_id
_entity_poly.type
_entity_poly.pdbx_seq_one_letter_code
_entity_poly.pdbx_strand_id
1 'polypeptide(L)'
;WEGWARGGSHVDLISPRVRSLEGRILAWSPGTDGRPVEGEVTALPVIDSPGDWEAFLGTVSGKWVMMSYPETSCRANEQWAEFGAPGSAQRYAQERSMGQRRWAQSLAATGSQDGRRRDLHAALEEAGAAGIITSQWPGSYGTTRVFNAYNRDSPTFELGCEDYSLVHRLTANGQNPVLRLTAEA
;
A
#
# COMPACT_ATOMS: atom_id res chain seq x y z
N TRP A 1 -7.58 2.45 29.24
CA TRP A 1 -7.61 2.47 27.76
C TRP A 1 -6.91 3.73 27.33
N GLU A 2 -5.77 3.61 26.69
CA GLU A 2 -5.22 4.70 25.90
C GLU A 2 -6.04 4.79 24.62
N GLY A 3 -6.70 5.93 24.41
CA GLY A 3 -7.43 6.20 23.17
C GLY A 3 -6.43 6.55 22.07
N TRP A 4 -6.78 6.26 20.83
CA TRP A 4 -6.05 6.73 19.66
C TRP A 4 -6.85 7.86 18.99
N ALA A 5 -6.19 8.95 18.64
CA ALA A 5 -6.80 10.07 17.96
C ALA A 5 -6.00 10.38 16.68
N ARG A 6 -6.69 10.52 15.55
CA ARG A 6 -6.05 10.93 14.30
C ARG A 6 -5.85 12.43 14.29
N GLY A 7 -4.59 12.86 14.17
CA GLY A 7 -4.23 14.23 13.86
C GLY A 7 -4.07 14.49 12.36
N GLY A 8 -3.31 15.52 12.02
CA GLY A 8 -2.95 15.83 10.64
C GLY A 8 -2.07 14.73 10.02
N SER A 9 -2.24 14.45 8.73
CA SER A 9 -1.31 13.61 7.99
C SER A 9 -1.07 14.18 6.59
N HIS A 10 0.19 14.14 6.15
CA HIS A 10 0.61 14.63 4.85
C HIS A 10 1.61 13.66 4.23
N VAL A 11 1.39 13.31 2.97
CA VAL A 11 2.25 12.39 2.21
C VAL A 11 2.73 13.09 0.95
N ASP A 12 4.04 13.15 0.76
CA ASP A 12 4.65 13.68 -0.44
C ASP A 12 5.48 12.61 -1.17
N LEU A 13 5.35 12.58 -2.48
CA LEU A 13 6.38 12.04 -3.36
C LEU A 13 7.46 13.12 -3.48
N ILE A 14 8.71 12.82 -3.11
CA ILE A 14 9.82 13.78 -3.17
C ILE A 14 10.85 13.45 -4.25
N SER A 15 10.84 12.23 -4.76
CA SER A 15 11.62 11.79 -5.93
C SER A 15 10.78 10.81 -6.75
N PRO A 16 10.85 10.82 -8.09
CA PRO A 16 11.70 11.62 -8.98
C PRO A 16 11.19 13.06 -9.21
N ARG A 17 10.08 13.44 -8.65
CA ARG A 17 9.50 14.80 -8.70
C ARG A 17 8.69 15.07 -7.45
N VAL A 18 8.63 16.32 -7.02
CA VAL A 18 7.82 16.72 -5.86
C VAL A 18 6.35 16.78 -6.23
N ARG A 19 5.53 16.08 -5.44
CA ARG A 19 4.07 16.08 -5.56
C ARG A 19 3.44 15.62 -4.24
N SER A 20 2.43 16.32 -3.77
CA SER A 20 1.57 15.84 -2.68
C SER A 20 0.67 14.72 -3.18
N LEU A 21 0.51 13.69 -2.37
CA LEU A 21 -0.30 12.52 -2.64
C LEU A 21 -1.55 12.52 -1.76
N GLU A 22 -2.64 11.99 -2.28
CA GLU A 22 -3.83 11.76 -1.48
C GLU A 22 -3.60 10.53 -0.60
N GLY A 23 -3.34 10.78 0.68
CA GLY A 23 -3.06 9.72 1.64
C GLY A 23 -3.58 10.02 3.03
N ARG A 24 -3.78 8.97 3.82
CA ARG A 24 -4.28 9.07 5.20
C ARG A 24 -3.67 8.00 6.08
N ILE A 25 -3.18 8.39 7.26
CA ILE A 25 -2.75 7.44 8.27
C ILE A 25 -3.93 6.57 8.72
N LEU A 26 -3.70 5.28 8.89
CA LEU A 26 -4.74 4.35 9.36
C LEU A 26 -4.92 4.46 10.87
N ALA A 27 -6.14 4.20 11.35
CA ALA A 27 -6.42 4.13 12.78
C ALA A 27 -5.55 3.06 13.46
N TRP A 28 -5.05 3.40 14.64
CA TRP A 28 -4.13 2.61 15.46
C TRP A 28 -2.70 2.50 14.90
N SER A 29 -2.41 3.22 13.82
CA SER A 29 -1.04 3.40 13.38
C SER A 29 -0.33 4.40 14.30
N PRO A 30 0.95 4.18 14.64
CA PRO A 30 1.77 5.24 15.25
C PRO A 30 1.90 6.41 14.28
N GLY A 31 2.07 7.61 14.83
CA GLY A 31 2.44 8.81 14.09
C GLY A 31 3.93 8.84 13.74
N THR A 32 4.42 10.02 13.41
CA THR A 32 5.83 10.26 13.11
C THR A 32 6.53 11.13 14.17
N ASP A 33 5.90 11.32 15.34
CA ASP A 33 6.42 12.11 16.47
C ASP A 33 6.87 13.53 16.07
N GLY A 34 6.13 14.14 15.16
CA GLY A 34 6.42 15.47 14.63
C GLY A 34 7.64 15.56 13.71
N ARG A 35 8.25 14.43 13.34
CA ARG A 35 9.39 14.38 12.42
C ARG A 35 8.98 13.68 11.14
N PRO A 36 9.32 14.24 9.96
CA PRO A 36 9.05 13.53 8.70
C PRO A 36 9.82 12.20 8.64
N VAL A 37 9.14 11.15 8.21
CA VAL A 37 9.77 9.87 7.87
C VAL A 37 9.90 9.81 6.34
N GLU A 38 11.14 9.67 5.88
CA GLU A 38 11.47 9.57 4.45
C GLU A 38 12.02 8.19 4.16
N GLY A 39 11.67 7.64 3.00
CA GLY A 39 12.20 6.36 2.56
C GLY A 39 11.92 6.09 1.08
N GLU A 40 12.82 5.32 0.48
CA GLU A 40 12.59 4.75 -0.84
C GLU A 40 11.41 3.76 -0.76
N VAL A 41 10.63 3.67 -1.83
CA VAL A 41 9.49 2.75 -1.89
C VAL A 41 9.91 1.45 -2.57
N THR A 42 9.53 0.34 -1.96
CA THR A 42 9.53 -0.98 -2.60
C THR A 42 8.12 -1.55 -2.65
N ALA A 43 7.82 -2.30 -3.69
CA ALA A 43 6.55 -3.03 -3.79
C ALA A 43 6.78 -4.50 -3.43
N LEU A 44 5.83 -5.08 -2.70
CA LEU A 44 5.82 -6.52 -2.46
C LEU A 44 5.81 -7.25 -3.81
N PRO A 45 6.79 -8.11 -4.08
CA PRO A 45 6.80 -8.90 -5.30
C PRO A 45 5.77 -10.04 -5.23
N VAL A 46 5.62 -10.78 -6.31
CA VAL A 46 4.93 -12.08 -6.24
C VAL A 46 5.78 -13.03 -5.41
N ILE A 47 5.20 -13.57 -4.35
CA ILE A 47 5.82 -14.56 -3.47
C ILE A 47 5.29 -15.93 -3.87
N ASP A 48 6.18 -16.83 -4.21
CA ASP A 48 5.84 -18.21 -4.59
C ASP A 48 6.24 -19.22 -3.50
N SER A 49 7.10 -18.80 -2.56
CA SER A 49 7.56 -19.63 -1.43
C SER A 49 7.90 -18.81 -0.18
N PRO A 50 7.96 -19.44 1.02
CA PRO A 50 8.46 -18.75 2.22
C PRO A 50 9.89 -18.21 2.06
N GLY A 51 10.74 -18.86 1.28
CA GLY A 51 12.11 -18.40 1.00
C GLY A 51 12.14 -17.09 0.22
N ASP A 52 11.20 -16.87 -0.71
CA ASP A 52 11.08 -15.60 -1.43
C ASP A 52 10.66 -14.46 -0.48
N TRP A 53 9.79 -14.80 0.49
CA TRP A 53 9.40 -13.86 1.53
C TRP A 53 10.58 -13.44 2.40
N GLU A 54 11.36 -14.42 2.89
CA GLU A 54 12.55 -14.16 3.71
C GLU A 54 13.58 -13.32 2.93
N ALA A 55 13.81 -13.65 1.66
CA ALA A 55 14.68 -12.87 0.80
C ALA A 55 14.18 -11.42 0.63
N PHE A 56 12.88 -11.22 0.46
CA PHE A 56 12.29 -9.89 0.37
C PHE A 56 12.46 -9.10 1.67
N LEU A 57 12.21 -9.72 2.84
CA LEU A 57 12.43 -9.08 4.14
C LEU A 57 13.85 -8.56 4.31
N GLY A 58 14.85 -9.25 3.75
CA GLY A 58 16.24 -8.79 3.74
C GLY A 58 16.50 -7.49 2.96
N THR A 59 15.53 -6.99 2.20
CA THR A 59 15.66 -5.81 1.32
C THR A 59 14.89 -4.58 1.79
N VAL A 60 14.06 -4.68 2.82
CA VAL A 60 13.04 -3.65 3.17
C VAL A 60 13.51 -2.62 4.20
N SER A 61 14.67 -2.83 4.83
CA SER A 61 15.17 -1.92 5.88
C SER A 61 15.23 -0.48 5.40
N GLY A 62 14.60 0.44 6.15
CA GLY A 62 14.48 1.87 5.85
C GLY A 62 13.56 2.21 4.67
N LYS A 63 12.85 1.25 4.11
CA LYS A 63 11.96 1.48 2.97
C LYS A 63 10.49 1.49 3.34
N TRP A 64 9.71 2.23 2.57
CA TRP A 64 8.26 2.10 2.53
C TRP A 64 7.86 0.88 1.72
N VAL A 65 7.00 0.02 2.28
CA VAL A 65 6.58 -1.22 1.62
C VAL A 65 5.14 -1.14 1.16
N MET A 66 4.92 -1.25 -0.15
CA MET A 66 3.58 -1.31 -0.75
C MET A 66 3.02 -2.73 -0.63
N MET A 67 1.92 -2.88 0.12
CA MET A 67 1.34 -4.18 0.51
C MET A 67 -0.01 -4.51 -0.12
N SER A 68 -0.55 -3.64 -0.97
CA SER A 68 -1.84 -3.89 -1.60
C SER A 68 -1.69 -4.32 -3.06
N TYR A 69 -2.70 -5.04 -3.56
CA TYR A 69 -2.81 -5.33 -4.98
C TYR A 69 -2.83 -4.02 -5.79
N PRO A 70 -1.91 -3.84 -6.76
CA PRO A 70 -1.92 -2.65 -7.60
C PRO A 70 -3.07 -2.76 -8.62
N GLU A 71 -4.06 -1.90 -8.47
CA GLU A 71 -5.17 -1.85 -9.43
C GLU A 71 -4.69 -1.41 -10.82
N THR A 72 -5.14 -2.09 -11.84
CA THR A 72 -4.79 -1.78 -13.23
C THR A 72 -5.52 -0.55 -13.76
N SER A 73 -6.63 -0.18 -13.13
CA SER A 73 -7.40 1.03 -13.42
C SER A 73 -8.11 1.52 -12.17
N CYS A 74 -8.08 2.83 -11.95
CA CYS A 74 -8.83 3.52 -10.90
C CYS A 74 -10.10 4.20 -11.44
N ARG A 75 -10.54 3.82 -12.63
CA ARG A 75 -11.79 4.35 -13.21
C ARG A 75 -12.98 3.89 -12.39
N ALA A 76 -13.79 4.84 -11.92
CA ALA A 76 -15.01 4.56 -11.16
C ALA A 76 -15.96 3.62 -11.92
N ASN A 77 -16.68 2.75 -11.19
CA ASN A 77 -17.53 1.72 -11.79
C ASN A 77 -18.61 2.31 -12.70
N GLU A 78 -19.18 3.45 -12.31
CA GLU A 78 -20.21 4.16 -13.08
C GLU A 78 -19.68 4.60 -14.45
N GLN A 79 -18.42 5.02 -14.51
CA GLN A 79 -17.80 5.48 -15.75
C GLN A 79 -17.55 4.35 -16.76
N TRP A 80 -17.44 3.10 -16.31
CA TRP A 80 -17.38 1.97 -17.23
C TRP A 80 -18.70 1.75 -17.95
N ALA A 81 -19.84 1.99 -17.28
CA ALA A 81 -21.15 1.87 -17.90
C ALA A 81 -21.42 3.02 -18.88
N GLU A 82 -20.97 4.24 -18.55
CA GLU A 82 -21.24 5.44 -19.33
C GLU A 82 -20.30 5.64 -20.53
N PHE A 83 -18.98 5.38 -20.31
CA PHE A 83 -17.94 5.72 -21.30
C PHE A 83 -17.15 4.51 -21.79
N GLY A 84 -17.42 3.33 -21.28
CA GLY A 84 -16.70 2.11 -21.65
C GLY A 84 -17.17 1.55 -23.00
N ALA A 85 -16.24 1.02 -23.79
CA ALA A 85 -16.61 0.24 -24.96
C ALA A 85 -17.41 -1.02 -24.54
N PRO A 86 -18.30 -1.54 -25.40
CA PRO A 86 -19.07 -2.75 -25.10
C PRO A 86 -18.19 -3.89 -24.57
N GLY A 87 -18.57 -4.48 -23.45
CA GLY A 87 -17.86 -5.57 -22.79
C GLY A 87 -16.57 -5.19 -22.05
N SER A 88 -16.13 -3.93 -22.08
CA SER A 88 -14.89 -3.51 -21.39
C SER A 88 -14.99 -3.63 -19.87
N ALA A 89 -16.13 -3.28 -19.28
CA ALA A 89 -16.38 -3.43 -17.86
C ALA A 89 -16.26 -4.88 -17.38
N GLN A 90 -16.84 -5.83 -18.13
CA GLN A 90 -16.76 -7.26 -17.80
C GLN A 90 -15.32 -7.79 -17.92
N ARG A 91 -14.61 -7.42 -18.98
CA ARG A 91 -13.19 -7.81 -19.12
C ARG A 91 -12.36 -7.29 -17.97
N TYR A 92 -12.49 -6.01 -17.64
CA TYR A 92 -11.80 -5.41 -16.49
C TYR A 92 -12.12 -6.13 -15.18
N ALA A 93 -13.40 -6.39 -14.89
CA ALA A 93 -13.81 -7.10 -13.68
C ALA A 93 -13.21 -8.53 -13.60
N GLN A 94 -13.13 -9.24 -14.71
CA GLN A 94 -12.50 -10.57 -14.79
C GLN A 94 -10.99 -10.50 -14.54
N GLU A 95 -10.29 -9.60 -15.23
CA GLU A 95 -8.85 -9.40 -15.08
C GLU A 95 -8.50 -9.00 -13.62
N ARG A 96 -9.24 -8.06 -13.06
CA ARG A 96 -9.09 -7.63 -11.67
C ARG A 96 -9.29 -8.79 -10.71
N SER A 97 -10.36 -9.57 -10.89
CA SER A 97 -10.65 -10.73 -10.03
C SER A 97 -9.55 -11.80 -10.11
N MET A 98 -9.00 -12.06 -11.30
CA MET A 98 -7.87 -12.99 -11.45
C MET A 98 -6.61 -12.46 -10.79
N GLY A 99 -6.30 -11.18 -10.97
CA GLY A 99 -5.15 -10.53 -10.36
C GLY A 99 -5.22 -10.54 -8.82
N GLN A 100 -6.39 -10.21 -8.26
CA GLN A 100 -6.60 -10.24 -6.82
C GLN A 100 -6.48 -11.64 -6.22
N ARG A 101 -6.98 -12.68 -6.93
CA ARG A 101 -6.80 -14.08 -6.49
C ARG A 101 -5.31 -14.47 -6.49
N ARG A 102 -4.58 -14.12 -7.56
CA ARG A 102 -3.12 -14.38 -7.62
C ARG A 102 -2.37 -13.65 -6.49
N TRP A 103 -2.75 -12.41 -6.23
CA TRP A 103 -2.19 -11.65 -5.10
C TRP A 103 -2.47 -12.32 -3.76
N ALA A 104 -3.70 -12.77 -3.52
CA ALA A 104 -4.04 -13.49 -2.30
C ALA A 104 -3.26 -14.80 -2.15
N GLN A 105 -3.05 -15.54 -3.24
CA GLN A 105 -2.21 -16.75 -3.26
C GLN A 105 -0.75 -16.41 -2.92
N SER A 106 -0.22 -15.34 -3.48
CA SER A 106 1.13 -14.85 -3.16
C SER A 106 1.28 -14.49 -1.68
N LEU A 107 0.31 -13.80 -1.08
CA LEU A 107 0.32 -13.53 0.35
C LEU A 107 0.25 -14.80 1.21
N ALA A 108 -0.51 -15.81 0.79
CA ALA A 108 -0.56 -17.09 1.47
C ALA A 108 0.76 -17.88 1.38
N ALA A 109 1.50 -17.73 0.26
CA ALA A 109 2.77 -18.40 0.04
C ALA A 109 3.92 -17.90 0.95
N THR A 110 3.74 -16.77 1.65
CA THR A 110 4.72 -16.27 2.63
C THR A 110 4.95 -17.22 3.81
N GLY A 111 4.08 -18.22 3.99
CA GLY A 111 4.12 -19.12 5.13
C GLY A 111 3.54 -18.53 6.43
N SER A 112 3.03 -17.30 6.40
CA SER A 112 2.30 -16.77 7.55
C SER A 112 1.02 -17.57 7.76
N GLN A 113 0.73 -17.94 9.01
CA GLN A 113 -0.45 -18.72 9.33
C GLN A 113 -1.70 -17.97 8.89
N ASP A 114 -2.48 -18.56 7.98
CA ASP A 114 -3.70 -18.00 7.40
C ASP A 114 -3.50 -16.72 6.55
N GLY A 115 -2.29 -16.41 6.07
CA GLY A 115 -2.01 -15.17 5.31
C GLY A 115 -2.42 -13.90 6.07
N ARG A 116 -2.33 -13.93 7.41
CA ARG A 116 -2.79 -12.82 8.25
C ARG A 116 -1.96 -11.57 7.98
N ARG A 117 -2.60 -10.53 7.55
CA ARG A 117 -1.95 -9.22 7.35
C ARG A 117 -1.19 -8.75 8.58
N ARG A 118 -1.68 -9.07 9.79
CA ARG A 118 -1.01 -8.74 11.04
C ARG A 118 0.41 -9.32 11.11
N ASP A 119 0.57 -10.58 10.76
CA ASP A 119 1.85 -11.28 10.84
C ASP A 119 2.82 -10.73 9.78
N LEU A 120 2.30 -10.41 8.59
CA LEU A 120 3.11 -9.81 7.51
C LEU A 120 3.58 -8.39 7.88
N HIS A 121 2.70 -7.57 8.48
CA HIS A 121 3.06 -6.23 8.93
C HIS A 121 4.10 -6.29 10.06
N ALA A 122 3.94 -7.19 11.03
CA ALA A 122 4.92 -7.38 12.11
C ALA A 122 6.29 -7.82 11.56
N ALA A 123 6.33 -8.76 10.62
CA ALA A 123 7.58 -9.20 10.01
C ALA A 123 8.30 -8.09 9.25
N LEU A 124 7.56 -7.22 8.53
CA LEU A 124 8.13 -6.06 7.85
C LEU A 124 8.68 -5.04 8.86
N GLU A 125 7.98 -4.80 9.94
CA GLU A 125 8.42 -3.91 11.02
C GLU A 125 9.70 -4.45 11.69
N GLU A 126 9.73 -5.74 12.05
CA GLU A 126 10.92 -6.43 12.58
C GLU A 126 12.11 -6.40 11.61
N ALA A 127 11.85 -6.45 10.30
CA ALA A 127 12.86 -6.29 9.25
C ALA A 127 13.32 -4.83 9.07
N GLY A 128 12.79 -3.88 9.84
CA GLY A 128 13.19 -2.48 9.83
C GLY A 128 12.60 -1.64 8.71
N ALA A 129 11.46 -2.04 8.14
CA ALA A 129 10.76 -1.19 7.17
C ALA A 129 10.41 0.17 7.79
N ALA A 130 10.51 1.26 7.00
CA ALA A 130 10.11 2.59 7.43
C ALA A 130 8.60 2.69 7.71
N GLY A 131 7.82 1.81 7.11
CA GLY A 131 6.39 1.67 7.31
C GLY A 131 5.70 1.02 6.11
N ILE A 132 4.37 0.97 6.16
CA ILE A 132 3.56 0.24 5.19
C ILE A 132 2.62 1.19 4.45
N ILE A 133 2.54 0.99 3.14
CA ILE A 133 1.62 1.67 2.25
C ILE A 133 0.53 0.70 1.81
N THR A 134 -0.71 1.07 2.03
CA THR A 134 -1.87 0.30 1.57
C THR A 134 -2.72 1.10 0.59
N SER A 135 -3.55 0.41 -0.17
CA SER A 135 -4.61 0.99 -0.98
C SER A 135 -5.75 0.00 -1.10
N GLN A 136 -6.94 0.46 -0.83
CA GLN A 136 -8.16 -0.32 -1.05
C GLN A 136 -9.10 0.49 -1.92
N TRP A 137 -9.12 0.17 -3.21
CA TRP A 137 -10.00 0.87 -4.13
C TRP A 137 -11.46 0.41 -3.95
N PRO A 138 -12.38 1.34 -3.64
CA PRO A 138 -13.78 1.01 -3.39
C PRO A 138 -14.64 0.97 -4.67
N GLY A 139 -14.05 1.21 -5.84
CA GLY A 139 -14.79 1.39 -7.10
C GLY A 139 -15.20 2.84 -7.38
N SER A 140 -14.71 3.79 -6.57
CA SER A 140 -14.94 5.23 -6.67
C SER A 140 -13.66 5.98 -6.30
N TYR A 141 -13.70 7.32 -6.24
CA TYR A 141 -12.55 8.15 -5.93
C TYR A 141 -12.29 8.26 -4.42
N GLY A 142 -11.05 8.60 -4.09
CA GLY A 142 -10.61 8.91 -2.74
C GLY A 142 -10.10 7.73 -1.91
N THR A 143 -9.72 8.02 -0.67
CA THR A 143 -9.33 7.05 0.35
C THR A 143 -10.53 6.74 1.23
N THR A 144 -10.94 5.49 1.29
CA THR A 144 -12.12 5.06 2.07
C THR A 144 -11.75 4.23 3.29
N ARG A 145 -10.58 3.59 3.27
CA ARG A 145 -10.12 2.79 4.36
C ARG A 145 -9.49 3.65 5.45
N VAL A 146 -9.88 3.41 6.69
CA VAL A 146 -9.37 4.15 7.85
C VAL A 146 -8.93 3.26 9.00
N PHE A 147 -9.02 1.94 8.86
CA PHE A 147 -8.69 0.95 9.89
C PHE A 147 -7.66 -0.06 9.41
N ASN A 148 -7.23 -0.94 10.33
CA ASN A 148 -6.35 -2.07 10.09
C ASN A 148 -4.87 -1.69 9.90
N ALA A 149 -4.36 -0.75 10.69
CA ALA A 149 -2.95 -0.70 11.00
C ALA A 149 -2.63 -1.81 12.02
N TYR A 150 -1.57 -2.54 11.78
CA TYR A 150 -1.14 -3.65 12.64
C TYR A 150 0.28 -3.45 13.18
N ASN A 151 0.99 -2.45 12.67
CA ASN A 151 2.29 -2.01 13.14
C ASN A 151 2.16 -1.29 14.48
N ARG A 152 3.22 -1.35 15.29
CA ARG A 152 3.29 -0.72 16.60
C ARG A 152 4.27 0.45 16.64
N ASP A 153 5.36 0.33 15.89
CA ASP A 153 6.50 1.25 15.95
C ASP A 153 6.73 1.99 14.63
N SER A 154 6.15 1.48 13.52
CA SER A 154 6.26 2.10 12.20
C SER A 154 4.88 2.47 11.62
N PRO A 155 4.76 3.61 10.92
CA PRO A 155 3.46 4.06 10.44
C PRO A 155 2.90 3.21 9.29
N THR A 156 1.58 3.11 9.27
CA THR A 156 0.81 2.55 8.15
C THR A 156 -0.17 3.57 7.62
N PHE A 157 -0.12 3.85 6.33
CA PHE A 157 -1.03 4.77 5.68
C PHE A 157 -1.64 4.22 4.41
N GLU A 158 -2.77 4.77 4.01
CA GLU A 158 -3.45 4.45 2.76
C GLU A 158 -3.28 5.57 1.76
N LEU A 159 -2.95 5.22 0.53
CA LEU A 159 -3.01 6.11 -0.63
C LEU A 159 -4.28 5.85 -1.44
N GLY A 160 -4.82 6.90 -2.03
CA GLY A 160 -5.83 6.77 -3.07
C GLY A 160 -5.33 5.91 -4.23
N CYS A 161 -6.25 5.28 -4.96
CA CYS A 161 -5.92 4.33 -6.02
C CYS A 161 -4.96 4.92 -7.06
N GLU A 162 -5.19 6.14 -7.50
CA GLU A 162 -4.40 6.81 -8.52
C GLU A 162 -2.95 7.05 -8.07
N ASP A 163 -2.79 7.53 -6.84
CA ASP A 163 -1.48 7.83 -6.28
C ASP A 163 -0.73 6.56 -5.90
N TYR A 164 -1.42 5.56 -5.36
CA TYR A 164 -0.83 4.22 -5.15
C TYR A 164 -0.34 3.62 -6.45
N SER A 165 -1.17 3.64 -7.50
CA SER A 165 -0.81 3.12 -8.81
C SER A 165 0.32 3.93 -9.48
N LEU A 166 0.38 5.25 -9.25
CA LEU A 166 1.51 6.06 -9.72
C LEU A 166 2.81 5.61 -9.06
N VAL A 167 2.84 5.53 -7.73
CA VAL A 167 4.04 5.12 -6.98
C VAL A 167 4.45 3.71 -7.36
N HIS A 168 3.49 2.77 -7.48
CA HIS A 168 3.77 1.41 -7.93
C HIS A 168 4.42 1.37 -9.31
N ARG A 169 3.92 2.14 -10.30
CA ARG A 169 4.53 2.20 -11.64
C ARG A 169 5.93 2.80 -11.61
N LEU A 170 6.18 3.81 -10.78
CA LEU A 170 7.52 4.37 -10.62
C LEU A 170 8.49 3.31 -10.08
N THR A 171 8.07 2.55 -9.06
CA THR A 171 8.85 1.45 -8.49
C THR A 171 9.09 0.35 -9.53
N ALA A 172 8.05 -0.10 -10.22
CA ALA A 172 8.14 -1.15 -11.23
C ALA A 172 9.04 -0.78 -12.43
N ASN A 173 9.17 0.52 -12.74
CA ASN A 173 10.02 1.05 -13.79
C ASN A 173 11.44 1.42 -13.30
N GLY A 174 11.82 1.07 -12.07
CA GLY A 174 13.15 1.32 -11.53
C GLY A 174 13.48 2.80 -11.29
N GLN A 175 12.45 3.65 -11.10
CA GLN A 175 12.66 5.09 -10.86
C GLN A 175 12.86 5.44 -9.38
N ASN A 176 12.92 4.43 -8.51
CA ASN A 176 13.22 4.55 -7.08
C ASN A 176 12.49 5.73 -6.41
N PRO A 177 11.14 5.71 -6.37
CA PRO A 177 10.39 6.79 -5.75
C PRO A 177 10.71 6.89 -4.26
N VAL A 178 10.80 8.11 -3.76
CA VAL A 178 10.98 8.40 -2.33
C VAL A 178 9.74 9.11 -1.84
N LEU A 179 9.18 8.61 -0.75
CA LEU A 179 8.05 9.23 -0.06
C LEU A 179 8.48 9.85 1.25
N ARG A 180 7.79 10.91 1.62
CA ARG A 180 7.85 11.56 2.92
C ARG A 180 6.47 11.53 3.56
N LEU A 181 6.39 11.01 4.78
CA LEU A 181 5.19 11.07 5.61
C LEU A 181 5.44 11.96 6.81
N THR A 182 4.50 12.86 7.09
CA THR A 182 4.36 13.53 8.39
C THR A 182 2.96 13.22 8.91
N ALA A 183 2.85 12.68 10.11
CA ALA A 183 1.56 12.28 10.68
C ALA A 183 1.54 12.42 12.21
N GLU A 184 0.41 12.90 12.70
CA GLU A 184 0.08 12.95 14.12
C GLU A 184 -0.93 11.86 14.46
N ALA A 185 -0.68 11.10 15.55
CA ALA A 185 -1.57 10.05 16.03
C ALA A 185 -1.43 9.85 17.55
#